data_46c3ef9e4ec16a81f63c4ba0dc5a95fd
#
_entry.id   46c3ef9e4ec16a81f63c4ba0dc5a95fd
#
_cell.length_a   1.000
_cell.length_b   1.000
_cell.length_c   1.000
_cell.angle_alpha   90.00
_cell.angle_beta   90.00
_cell.angle_gamma   90.00
#
_symmetry.space_group_name_H-M   'P 1'
#
loop_
_entity.id
_entity.type
_entity.pdbx_description
1 polymer ?
#
loop_
_entity_poly.entity_id
_entity_poly.type
_entity_poly.pdbx_seq_one_letter_code
_entity_poly.pdbx_strand_id
1 'polypeptide(L)'
;MQRNNKPVVRIDLLVDGDAVANPVDPIPVGSPSWVSWLNDHQGFIYESTAGHFTARRELRRGIGYWYGYRRQDGKLSKIYLGKSEELTQDRLEQASTLLAGRVPFARLSRHGVPVSQASALNAPTLESVSPGEFVELPTFPVTKVIPPVLTPNLIPRPYLTQRINAPVTFICTPSGFGKSTLLNEWRQSCGMPVAWVALDANDNHPLRFWSTVVAALQTVDPGLGQSWVPQLRASSPSALAMIVVNLINDIVRVTDAPGGPQSIGLVLDNYHHIQNTEIHTSLQTWLEHMPPKFYLVVASHTKPPLALGYLRAKGMAVELGVDDLRFTLEEGVGYLQQHPAGKHLASRDMLALVKRTEGWITALVLAAHALAQPGDHARFMETFTGSHTLLREYFTENVLHRQPPEVQTFLLRTSILKHLTGPLCDALTGQAGSAALLAQLCEASLFLDRLERPGWYRYHEMFAEMLCVQLQEQEPIEFRHLHRKAAKWYRAHASPAEAIHHFLLSKSWSEAAALIEDVALSELEKVGEDSRLLRWLQQLPETVIQQHKPLLQILTDIKRIRNSWATGNQVVFGLPPNRDHDTLGQMLDGILHCHRDSRVDLVKAEAAASEAYEAA
;
A
#
# COMPACT_ATOMS: atom_id res chain seq x y z
N MET A 1 32.64 -3.57 -42.28
CA MET A 1 31.64 -4.33 -41.51
C MET A 1 32.36 -5.43 -40.77
N GLN A 2 32.78 -5.18 -39.51
CA GLN A 2 33.37 -6.20 -38.65
C GLN A 2 32.25 -7.12 -38.17
N ARG A 3 32.29 -8.40 -38.52
CA ARG A 3 31.44 -9.44 -37.95
C ARG A 3 31.83 -9.60 -36.48
N ASN A 4 30.95 -9.22 -35.55
CA ASN A 4 31.09 -9.52 -34.12
C ASN A 4 31.01 -11.05 -33.94
N ASN A 5 32.17 -11.70 -33.86
CA ASN A 5 32.29 -13.12 -33.49
C ASN A 5 32.00 -13.21 -31.97
N LYS A 6 30.82 -13.66 -31.59
CA LYS A 6 30.51 -13.99 -30.19
C LYS A 6 30.88 -15.44 -29.93
N PRO A 7 31.44 -15.77 -28.76
CA PRO A 7 31.71 -17.15 -28.37
C PRO A 7 30.44 -17.99 -28.38
N VAL A 8 30.53 -19.25 -28.78
CA VAL A 8 29.42 -20.19 -28.93
C VAL A 8 29.56 -21.32 -27.92
N VAL A 9 28.51 -21.57 -27.15
CA VAL A 9 28.38 -22.69 -26.21
C VAL A 9 27.50 -23.77 -26.84
N ARG A 10 28.03 -24.94 -27.10
CA ARG A 10 27.27 -26.08 -27.67
C ARG A 10 27.06 -27.14 -26.61
N ILE A 11 25.80 -27.38 -26.31
CA ILE A 11 25.28 -28.36 -25.36
C ILE A 11 26.03 -28.36 -24.02
N ASP A 12 27.29 -28.73 -23.91
CA ASP A 12 28.03 -28.91 -22.66
C ASP A 12 29.35 -28.16 -22.59
N LEU A 13 29.83 -27.60 -23.72
CA LEU A 13 31.17 -27.09 -23.86
C LEU A 13 31.20 -25.72 -24.51
N LEU A 14 32.01 -24.82 -23.95
CA LEU A 14 32.33 -23.55 -24.56
C LEU A 14 33.36 -23.76 -25.68
N VAL A 15 32.99 -23.42 -26.91
CA VAL A 15 33.88 -23.34 -28.05
C VAL A 15 34.11 -21.87 -28.36
N ASP A 16 35.30 -21.34 -28.08
CA ASP A 16 35.62 -19.94 -28.34
C ASP A 16 35.79 -19.70 -29.84
N GLY A 17 35.16 -18.63 -30.36
CA GLY A 17 35.04 -18.37 -31.81
C GLY A 17 36.32 -17.96 -32.57
N ASP A 18 37.48 -17.86 -31.92
CA ASP A 18 38.76 -17.45 -32.53
C ASP A 18 39.80 -18.60 -32.66
N ALA A 19 39.35 -19.85 -32.70
CA ALA A 19 40.25 -21.02 -32.85
C ALA A 19 40.82 -21.19 -34.26
N VAL A 20 41.59 -20.22 -34.75
CA VAL A 20 42.49 -20.43 -35.90
C VAL A 20 43.95 -20.53 -35.45
N ALA A 21 44.30 -20.29 -34.19
CA ALA A 21 45.70 -20.24 -33.76
C ALA A 21 46.12 -21.14 -32.58
N ASN A 22 45.23 -21.62 -31.70
CA ASN A 22 45.55 -22.64 -30.68
C ASN A 22 44.28 -23.29 -30.14
N PRO A 23 44.19 -24.63 -30.03
CA PRO A 23 43.06 -25.29 -29.40
C PRO A 23 43.16 -25.08 -27.86
N VAL A 24 42.42 -24.13 -27.34
CA VAL A 24 42.17 -24.05 -25.91
C VAL A 24 41.23 -25.20 -25.55
N ASP A 25 41.56 -25.98 -24.52
CA ASP A 25 40.69 -27.06 -24.04
C ASP A 25 39.30 -26.54 -23.78
N PRO A 26 38.23 -27.23 -24.26
CA PRO A 26 36.87 -26.77 -24.12
C PRO A 26 36.48 -26.68 -22.64
N ILE A 27 35.91 -25.56 -22.23
CA ILE A 27 35.50 -25.29 -20.83
C ILE A 27 34.13 -25.92 -20.58
N PRO A 28 34.01 -26.89 -19.64
CA PRO A 28 32.69 -27.46 -19.29
C PRO A 28 31.79 -26.44 -18.63
N VAL A 29 30.52 -26.36 -19.08
CA VAL A 29 29.51 -25.50 -18.48
C VAL A 29 29.23 -25.91 -17.02
N GLY A 30 29.22 -24.93 -16.10
CA GLY A 30 29.06 -25.18 -14.67
C GLY A 30 30.35 -25.42 -13.89
N SER A 31 31.52 -25.49 -14.57
CA SER A 31 32.83 -25.60 -13.92
C SER A 31 33.29 -24.27 -13.30
N PRO A 32 34.25 -24.26 -12.35
CA PRO A 32 34.85 -23.03 -11.84
C PRO A 32 35.44 -22.13 -12.94
N SER A 33 36.05 -22.75 -13.97
CA SER A 33 36.59 -22.06 -15.14
C SER A 33 35.50 -21.39 -15.99
N TRP A 34 34.30 -22.00 -16.07
CA TRP A 34 33.14 -21.44 -16.71
C TRP A 34 32.66 -20.15 -16.01
N VAL A 35 32.56 -20.17 -14.67
CA VAL A 35 32.15 -18.99 -13.88
C VAL A 35 33.17 -17.86 -14.03
N SER A 36 34.48 -18.18 -14.01
CA SER A 36 35.54 -17.19 -14.26
C SER A 36 35.40 -16.58 -15.65
N TRP A 37 35.23 -17.41 -16.68
CA TRP A 37 35.02 -16.97 -18.05
C TRP A 37 33.79 -16.05 -18.21
N LEU A 38 32.65 -16.39 -17.57
CA LEU A 38 31.44 -15.56 -17.58
C LEU A 38 31.67 -14.18 -16.95
N ASN A 39 32.56 -14.07 -15.98
CA ASN A 39 32.84 -12.79 -15.33
C ASN A 39 33.62 -11.83 -16.22
N ASP A 40 34.42 -12.38 -17.14
CA ASP A 40 35.26 -11.62 -18.08
C ASP A 40 34.53 -11.29 -19.40
N HIS A 41 33.40 -11.94 -19.68
CA HIS A 41 32.71 -11.81 -20.95
C HIS A 41 31.30 -11.15 -20.79
N GLN A 42 30.87 -10.47 -21.84
CA GLN A 42 29.60 -9.75 -21.85
C GLN A 42 28.45 -10.48 -22.57
N GLY A 43 28.74 -11.61 -23.23
CA GLY A 43 27.71 -12.37 -23.92
C GLY A 43 28.25 -13.54 -24.73
N PHE A 44 27.38 -14.55 -24.92
CA PHE A 44 27.66 -15.75 -25.71
C PHE A 44 26.42 -16.20 -26.46
N ILE A 45 26.57 -17.14 -27.40
CA ILE A 45 25.47 -17.81 -28.08
C ILE A 45 25.38 -19.23 -27.51
N TYR A 46 24.19 -19.63 -27.05
CA TYR A 46 23.92 -21.01 -26.62
C TYR A 46 23.17 -21.75 -27.70
N GLU A 47 23.68 -22.92 -28.10
CA GLU A 47 23.08 -23.80 -29.09
C GLU A 47 22.70 -25.14 -28.46
N SER A 48 21.42 -25.54 -28.60
CA SER A 48 20.90 -26.81 -28.11
C SER A 48 19.98 -27.45 -29.15
N THR A 49 19.48 -28.64 -28.87
CA THR A 49 18.50 -29.34 -29.72
C THR A 49 17.20 -28.56 -29.89
N ALA A 50 16.81 -27.71 -28.92
CA ALA A 50 15.63 -26.84 -28.96
C ALA A 50 15.88 -25.55 -29.77
N GLY A 51 17.11 -25.29 -30.24
CA GLY A 51 17.51 -24.12 -31.01
C GLY A 51 18.58 -23.28 -30.32
N HIS A 52 18.79 -22.05 -30.78
CA HIS A 52 19.79 -21.15 -30.23
C HIS A 52 19.22 -19.86 -29.67
N PHE A 53 19.90 -19.27 -28.68
CA PHE A 53 19.64 -17.93 -28.17
C PHE A 53 20.96 -17.19 -27.84
N THR A 54 20.91 -15.88 -27.76
CA THR A 54 22.06 -15.06 -27.34
C THR A 54 21.92 -14.72 -25.85
N ALA A 55 22.91 -15.11 -25.03
CA ALA A 55 23.02 -14.66 -23.66
C ALA A 55 23.79 -13.32 -23.60
N ARG A 56 23.33 -12.39 -22.77
CA ARG A 56 23.98 -11.09 -22.50
C ARG A 56 23.98 -10.77 -21.02
N ARG A 57 25.10 -10.20 -20.55
CA ARG A 57 25.25 -9.71 -19.20
C ARG A 57 24.78 -8.26 -19.12
N GLU A 58 23.82 -7.96 -18.21
CA GLU A 58 23.35 -6.62 -17.92
C GLU A 58 23.76 -6.23 -16.50
N LEU A 59 24.36 -5.06 -16.33
CA LEU A 59 24.71 -4.53 -15.02
C LEU A 59 23.51 -3.79 -14.43
N ARG A 60 23.12 -4.15 -13.19
CA ARG A 60 22.14 -3.44 -12.41
C ARG A 60 22.69 -3.13 -11.02
N ARG A 61 22.84 -1.87 -10.68
CA ARG A 61 23.43 -1.43 -9.40
C ARG A 61 24.81 -2.08 -9.13
N GLY A 62 25.66 -2.19 -10.15
CA GLY A 62 26.98 -2.78 -10.03
C GLY A 62 27.05 -4.31 -10.03
N ILE A 63 25.91 -5.02 -10.04
CA ILE A 63 25.82 -6.48 -10.07
C ILE A 63 25.48 -6.94 -11.48
N GLY A 64 26.23 -7.94 -12.01
CA GLY A 64 26.00 -8.52 -13.33
C GLY A 64 24.91 -9.60 -13.29
N TYR A 65 23.93 -9.47 -14.17
CA TYR A 65 22.85 -10.45 -14.38
C TYR A 65 22.80 -10.90 -15.82
N TRP A 66 22.57 -12.17 -16.06
CA TRP A 66 22.52 -12.77 -17.39
C TRP A 66 21.07 -12.88 -17.89
N TYR A 67 20.88 -12.57 -19.18
CA TYR A 67 19.60 -12.67 -19.88
C TYR A 67 19.77 -13.35 -21.22
N GLY A 68 18.89 -14.30 -21.56
CA GLY A 68 18.80 -14.95 -22.87
C GLY A 68 17.85 -14.19 -23.80
N TYR A 69 18.27 -14.02 -25.05
CA TYR A 69 17.52 -13.31 -26.09
C TYR A 69 17.36 -14.18 -27.33
N ARG A 70 16.13 -14.35 -27.80
CA ARG A 70 15.84 -15.03 -29.08
C ARG A 70 14.84 -14.22 -29.88
N ARG A 71 15.08 -14.13 -31.20
CA ARG A 71 14.18 -13.48 -32.14
C ARG A 71 13.50 -14.53 -33.00
N GLN A 72 12.17 -14.59 -32.95
CA GLN A 72 11.33 -15.47 -33.79
C GLN A 72 10.19 -14.66 -34.37
N ASP A 73 9.89 -14.82 -35.66
CA ASP A 73 8.78 -14.15 -36.38
C ASP A 73 8.74 -12.62 -36.14
N GLY A 74 9.91 -11.98 -36.11
CA GLY A 74 10.03 -10.53 -35.89
C GLY A 74 9.92 -10.08 -34.44
N LYS A 75 9.50 -10.93 -33.50
CA LYS A 75 9.39 -10.61 -32.06
C LYS A 75 10.64 -11.06 -31.30
N LEU A 76 11.10 -10.19 -30.38
CA LEU A 76 12.21 -10.45 -29.49
C LEU A 76 11.69 -10.97 -28.14
N SER A 77 12.09 -12.20 -27.78
CA SER A 77 11.82 -12.80 -26.48
C SER A 77 13.05 -12.65 -25.58
N LYS A 78 12.83 -12.34 -24.30
CA LYS A 78 13.87 -12.16 -23.28
C LYS A 78 13.56 -13.04 -22.08
N ILE A 79 14.57 -13.79 -21.56
CA ILE A 79 14.45 -14.61 -20.35
C ILE A 79 15.59 -14.27 -19.38
N TYR A 80 15.30 -14.31 -18.09
CA TYR A 80 16.30 -14.14 -17.04
C TYR A 80 17.03 -15.45 -16.78
N LEU A 81 18.36 -15.45 -16.86
CA LEU A 81 19.20 -16.63 -16.67
C LEU A 81 19.82 -16.74 -15.27
N GLY A 82 19.97 -15.63 -14.56
CA GLY A 82 20.59 -15.61 -13.22
C GLY A 82 21.90 -14.81 -13.16
N LYS A 83 22.66 -15.02 -12.08
CA LYS A 83 24.04 -14.55 -11.94
C LYS A 83 24.99 -15.56 -12.57
N SER A 84 26.30 -15.21 -12.78
CA SER A 84 27.28 -16.09 -13.36
C SER A 84 27.38 -17.46 -12.68
N GLU A 85 27.26 -17.51 -11.37
CA GLU A 85 27.31 -18.73 -10.54
C GLU A 85 26.07 -19.63 -10.72
N GLU A 86 24.99 -19.08 -11.25
CA GLU A 86 23.71 -19.78 -11.44
C GLU A 86 23.54 -20.33 -12.87
N LEU A 87 24.48 -20.09 -13.80
CA LEU A 87 24.40 -20.54 -15.18
C LEU A 87 24.93 -21.98 -15.30
N THR A 88 24.09 -22.94 -14.98
CA THR A 88 24.33 -24.37 -15.18
C THR A 88 23.80 -24.82 -16.55
N GLN A 89 24.25 -25.99 -17.02
CA GLN A 89 23.76 -26.60 -18.25
C GLN A 89 22.23 -26.76 -18.25
N ASP A 90 21.67 -27.37 -17.22
CA ASP A 90 20.23 -27.55 -17.08
C ASP A 90 19.44 -26.23 -17.22
N ARG A 91 20.00 -25.16 -16.67
CA ARG A 91 19.37 -23.84 -16.72
C ARG A 91 19.42 -23.22 -18.12
N LEU A 92 20.50 -23.43 -18.85
CA LEU A 92 20.63 -23.00 -20.25
C LEU A 92 19.72 -23.81 -21.18
N GLU A 93 19.58 -25.12 -20.97
CA GLU A 93 18.66 -25.99 -21.73
C GLU A 93 17.19 -25.63 -21.45
N GLN A 94 16.82 -25.44 -20.20
CA GLN A 94 15.50 -24.95 -19.84
C GLN A 94 15.18 -23.60 -20.49
N ALA A 95 16.14 -22.67 -20.47
CA ALA A 95 15.98 -21.37 -21.12
C ALA A 95 15.85 -21.51 -22.65
N SER A 96 16.58 -22.42 -23.28
CA SER A 96 16.49 -22.69 -24.71
C SER A 96 15.12 -23.25 -25.07
N THR A 97 14.59 -24.18 -24.29
CA THR A 97 13.27 -24.78 -24.46
C THR A 97 12.15 -23.73 -24.29
N LEU A 98 12.25 -22.90 -23.25
CA LEU A 98 11.29 -21.82 -22.99
C LEU A 98 11.30 -20.74 -24.09
N LEU A 99 12.48 -20.44 -24.65
CA LEU A 99 12.61 -19.50 -25.76
C LEU A 99 12.22 -20.12 -27.12
N ALA A 100 12.14 -21.43 -27.22
CA ALA A 100 11.64 -22.14 -28.41
C ALA A 100 10.10 -22.21 -28.45
N GLY A 101 9.45 -22.34 -27.31
CA GLY A 101 7.98 -22.25 -27.16
C GLY A 101 7.55 -20.79 -27.06
N ARG A 102 6.43 -20.42 -27.70
CA ARG A 102 5.83 -19.07 -27.61
C ARG A 102 5.27 -18.84 -26.20
N VAL A 103 6.10 -18.45 -25.22
CA VAL A 103 5.64 -18.07 -23.88
C VAL A 103 6.21 -16.70 -23.52
N PRO A 104 5.37 -15.71 -23.13
CA PRO A 104 5.83 -14.42 -22.63
C PRO A 104 6.43 -14.59 -21.23
N PHE A 105 7.61 -14.04 -21.00
CA PHE A 105 8.27 -13.75 -19.74
C PHE A 105 8.12 -14.78 -18.58
N ALA A 106 9.01 -15.76 -18.46
CA ALA A 106 9.14 -16.59 -17.27
C ALA A 106 10.43 -16.25 -16.49
N ARG A 107 10.32 -15.96 -15.20
CA ARG A 107 11.46 -15.90 -14.26
C ARG A 107 11.77 -17.32 -13.78
N LEU A 108 12.97 -17.78 -13.99
CA LEU A 108 13.50 -19.00 -13.37
C LEU A 108 13.71 -18.75 -11.87
N SER A 109 13.10 -19.58 -11.00
CA SER A 109 13.21 -19.47 -9.54
C SER A 109 14.63 -19.85 -9.04
N ARG A 110 15.01 -19.19 -7.92
CA ARG A 110 16.33 -19.30 -7.28
C ARG A 110 16.46 -20.57 -6.44
N HIS A 111 16.42 -21.74 -6.81
CA HIS A 111 16.95 -22.91 -6.03
C HIS A 111 16.65 -24.21 -6.79
N GLY A 112 17.67 -24.77 -7.39
CA GLY A 112 17.67 -26.16 -7.81
C GLY A 112 18.12 -27.05 -6.64
N VAL A 113 17.21 -27.88 -6.12
CA VAL A 113 17.57 -29.00 -5.26
C VAL A 113 17.42 -30.28 -6.10
N PRO A 114 18.42 -31.17 -6.17
CA PRO A 114 18.30 -32.41 -6.93
C PRO A 114 17.45 -33.42 -6.18
N VAL A 115 16.39 -33.90 -6.81
CA VAL A 115 15.61 -35.04 -6.32
C VAL A 115 16.28 -36.31 -6.80
N SER A 116 16.80 -37.07 -5.86
CA SER A 116 17.35 -38.43 -6.03
C SER A 116 16.24 -39.44 -6.33
N GLN A 117 16.57 -40.38 -7.18
CA GLN A 117 15.79 -41.51 -7.64
C GLN A 117 15.20 -42.34 -6.50
N ALA A 118 13.91 -42.68 -6.58
CA ALA A 118 13.33 -43.82 -5.89
C ALA A 118 12.36 -44.57 -6.81
N SER A 119 12.81 -45.71 -7.21
CA SER A 119 12.15 -47.02 -7.45
C SER A 119 10.75 -47.07 -8.10
N ALA A 120 10.77 -47.65 -9.29
CA ALA A 120 9.63 -48.26 -9.96
C ALA A 120 9.02 -49.41 -9.17
N LEU A 121 7.69 -49.44 -9.00
CA LEU A 121 6.92 -50.66 -8.77
C LEU A 121 5.50 -50.48 -9.38
N ASN A 122 5.27 -51.28 -10.43
CA ASN A 122 4.04 -51.91 -10.90
C ASN A 122 2.77 -51.07 -11.08
N ALA A 123 2.48 -50.72 -12.32
CA ALA A 123 1.15 -50.32 -12.84
C ALA A 123 0.42 -51.56 -13.41
N PRO A 124 -0.91 -51.70 -13.25
CA PRO A 124 -1.74 -52.56 -14.09
C PRO A 124 -2.11 -51.85 -15.37
N THR A 125 -2.00 -52.58 -16.46
CA THR A 125 -2.34 -52.25 -17.83
C THR A 125 -3.84 -51.91 -17.97
N LEU A 126 -4.14 -50.74 -18.52
CA LEU A 126 -5.49 -50.41 -19.05
C LEU A 126 -5.38 -49.95 -20.51
N GLU A 127 -6.34 -50.44 -21.25
CA GLU A 127 -6.47 -50.42 -22.69
C GLU A 127 -6.51 -49.01 -23.32
N SER A 128 -6.07 -48.95 -24.55
CA SER A 128 -5.97 -47.84 -25.48
C SER A 128 -7.27 -47.04 -25.66
N VAL A 129 -7.25 -45.76 -25.29
CA VAL A 129 -8.16 -44.72 -25.76
C VAL A 129 -7.37 -43.70 -26.57
N SER A 130 -7.87 -43.33 -27.76
CA SER A 130 -7.24 -42.43 -28.72
C SER A 130 -6.88 -41.05 -28.14
N PRO A 131 -5.80 -40.38 -28.61
CA PRO A 131 -5.33 -39.13 -28.04
C PRO A 131 -6.21 -37.95 -28.46
N GLY A 132 -7.12 -37.54 -27.58
CA GLY A 132 -7.67 -36.19 -27.59
C GLY A 132 -6.67 -35.22 -26.92
N GLU A 133 -6.57 -34.02 -27.42
CA GLU A 133 -5.69 -32.98 -26.95
C GLU A 133 -5.71 -32.84 -25.41
N PHE A 134 -4.62 -33.22 -24.76
CA PHE A 134 -4.44 -33.03 -23.31
C PHE A 134 -4.17 -31.56 -23.05
N VAL A 135 -5.16 -30.83 -22.59
CA VAL A 135 -4.93 -29.53 -21.93
C VAL A 135 -4.29 -29.85 -20.57
N GLU A 136 -2.98 -29.59 -20.43
CA GLU A 136 -2.31 -29.66 -19.14
C GLU A 136 -2.99 -28.70 -18.17
N LEU A 137 -3.33 -29.18 -16.96
CA LEU A 137 -3.83 -28.30 -15.90
C LEU A 137 -2.77 -27.22 -15.63
N PRO A 138 -3.19 -25.95 -15.50
CA PRO A 138 -2.23 -24.86 -15.26
C PRO A 138 -1.45 -25.12 -13.97
N THR A 139 -0.15 -25.32 -14.10
CA THR A 139 0.76 -25.46 -12.97
C THR A 139 0.86 -24.14 -12.22
N PHE A 140 0.58 -24.13 -10.93
CA PHE A 140 0.76 -22.97 -10.05
C PHE A 140 1.76 -23.31 -8.93
N PRO A 141 2.47 -22.32 -8.35
CA PRO A 141 3.36 -22.56 -7.22
C PRO A 141 2.58 -23.11 -6.01
N VAL A 142 3.04 -24.21 -5.43
CA VAL A 142 2.41 -24.81 -4.22
C VAL A 142 2.31 -23.80 -3.07
N THR A 143 3.19 -22.82 -3.01
CA THR A 143 3.17 -21.73 -2.02
C THR A 143 1.88 -20.89 -2.06
N LYS A 144 1.09 -20.93 -3.12
CA LYS A 144 -0.21 -20.25 -3.19
C LYS A 144 -1.27 -20.85 -2.28
N VAL A 145 -1.17 -22.13 -2.00
CA VAL A 145 -2.12 -22.84 -1.14
C VAL A 145 -1.57 -23.05 0.28
N ILE A 146 -0.45 -22.39 0.60
CA ILE A 146 0.16 -22.39 1.93
C ILE A 146 -0.09 -21.05 2.60
N PRO A 147 -0.69 -21.01 3.81
CA PRO A 147 -0.86 -19.76 4.56
C PRO A 147 0.48 -19.09 4.86
N PRO A 148 0.57 -17.75 4.92
CA PRO A 148 1.79 -17.05 5.29
C PRO A 148 2.19 -17.38 6.73
N VAL A 149 3.51 -17.35 7.00
CA VAL A 149 4.03 -17.56 8.37
C VAL A 149 3.73 -16.32 9.21
N LEU A 150 3.20 -16.53 10.43
CA LEU A 150 2.99 -15.43 11.38
C LEU A 150 4.32 -14.90 11.92
N THR A 151 4.40 -13.59 12.06
CA THR A 151 5.56 -12.94 12.68
C THR A 151 5.57 -13.16 14.19
N PRO A 152 6.75 -13.24 14.84
CA PRO A 152 6.84 -13.52 16.28
C PRO A 152 6.23 -12.44 17.19
N ASN A 153 6.09 -11.20 16.71
CA ASN A 153 5.57 -10.08 17.49
C ASN A 153 4.10 -9.77 17.13
N LEU A 154 3.29 -10.80 17.03
CA LEU A 154 1.87 -10.65 16.74
C LEU A 154 1.12 -10.08 17.95
N ILE A 155 0.30 -9.07 17.74
CA ILE A 155 -0.72 -8.64 18.71
C ILE A 155 -2.01 -9.42 18.42
N PRO A 156 -2.44 -10.33 19.33
CA PRO A 156 -3.66 -11.09 19.15
C PRO A 156 -4.89 -10.18 19.15
N ARG A 157 -5.82 -10.45 18.23
CA ARG A 157 -7.06 -9.65 18.06
C ARG A 157 -8.31 -10.55 18.15
N PRO A 158 -8.54 -11.21 19.28
CA PRO A 158 -9.61 -12.21 19.43
C PRO A 158 -11.01 -11.62 19.16
N TYR A 159 -11.22 -10.34 19.44
CA TYR A 159 -12.49 -9.66 19.15
C TYR A 159 -12.76 -9.53 17.63
N LEU A 160 -11.73 -9.48 16.77
CA LEU A 160 -11.87 -9.52 15.32
C LEU A 160 -12.03 -10.93 14.78
N THR A 161 -11.23 -11.89 15.28
CA THR A 161 -11.34 -13.29 14.84
C THR A 161 -12.71 -13.87 15.19
N GLN A 162 -13.33 -13.46 16.32
CA GLN A 162 -14.69 -13.83 16.68
C GLN A 162 -15.75 -13.27 15.71
N ARG A 163 -15.50 -12.15 15.06
CA ARG A 163 -16.41 -11.59 14.04
C ARG A 163 -16.36 -12.36 12.71
N ILE A 164 -15.29 -13.14 12.46
CA ILE A 164 -15.15 -14.02 11.28
C ILE A 164 -15.89 -15.35 11.48
N ASN A 165 -17.03 -15.33 12.13
CA ASN A 165 -17.86 -16.54 12.38
C ASN A 165 -19.12 -16.58 11.51
N ALA A 166 -19.33 -15.60 10.65
CA ALA A 166 -20.38 -15.64 9.66
C ALA A 166 -20.00 -16.60 8.51
N PRO A 167 -20.98 -17.25 7.85
CA PRO A 167 -20.70 -18.11 6.71
C PRO A 167 -19.86 -17.42 5.62
N VAL A 168 -20.04 -16.10 5.43
CA VAL A 168 -19.26 -15.30 4.49
C VAL A 168 -18.68 -14.09 5.20
N THR A 169 -17.37 -13.90 5.09
CA THR A 169 -16.71 -12.70 5.61
C THR A 169 -15.91 -12.01 4.52
N PHE A 170 -16.09 -10.70 4.39
CA PHE A 170 -15.30 -9.85 3.50
C PHE A 170 -14.41 -8.94 4.33
N ILE A 171 -13.12 -8.90 3.98
CA ILE A 171 -12.15 -7.99 4.59
C ILE A 171 -11.62 -7.07 3.50
N CYS A 172 -12.07 -5.81 3.52
CA CYS A 172 -11.74 -4.82 2.48
C CYS A 172 -10.95 -3.66 3.09
N THR A 173 -9.63 -3.67 2.93
CA THR A 173 -8.74 -2.61 3.42
C THR A 173 -7.54 -2.44 2.48
N PRO A 174 -6.88 -1.26 2.47
CA PRO A 174 -5.63 -1.05 1.73
C PRO A 174 -4.56 -2.08 2.07
N SER A 175 -3.46 -2.05 1.33
CA SER A 175 -2.26 -2.81 1.68
C SER A 175 -1.72 -2.41 3.07
N GLY A 176 -1.20 -3.37 3.81
CA GLY A 176 -0.51 -3.10 5.07
C GLY A 176 -1.38 -2.95 6.33
N PHE A 177 -2.69 -3.24 6.25
CA PHE A 177 -3.58 -3.25 7.42
C PHE A 177 -3.66 -4.62 8.12
N GLY A 178 -2.82 -5.58 7.76
CA GLY A 178 -2.74 -6.86 8.47
C GLY A 178 -3.83 -7.87 8.11
N LYS A 179 -4.49 -7.77 6.94
CA LYS A 179 -5.52 -8.75 6.48
C LYS A 179 -5.08 -10.19 6.59
N SER A 180 -4.00 -10.55 5.90
CA SER A 180 -3.48 -11.93 5.86
C SER A 180 -3.02 -12.42 7.24
N THR A 181 -2.53 -11.51 8.09
CA THR A 181 -2.16 -11.79 9.48
C THR A 181 -3.38 -12.16 10.31
N LEU A 182 -4.45 -11.34 10.25
CA LEU A 182 -5.72 -11.58 10.95
C LEU A 182 -6.36 -12.91 10.48
N LEU A 183 -6.34 -13.17 9.17
CA LEU A 183 -6.88 -14.40 8.61
C LEU A 183 -6.12 -15.65 9.08
N ASN A 184 -4.80 -15.54 9.22
CA ASN A 184 -4.01 -16.66 9.70
C ASN A 184 -4.18 -16.87 11.22
N GLU A 185 -4.37 -15.79 12.00
CA GLU A 185 -4.76 -15.88 13.42
C GLU A 185 -6.13 -16.55 13.56
N TRP A 186 -7.13 -16.13 12.76
CA TRP A 186 -8.44 -16.78 12.72
C TRP A 186 -8.33 -18.26 12.36
N ARG A 187 -7.57 -18.61 11.32
CA ARG A 187 -7.35 -20.01 10.91
C ARG A 187 -6.82 -20.89 12.03
N GLN A 188 -5.94 -20.34 12.89
CA GLN A 188 -5.37 -21.08 14.01
C GLN A 188 -6.35 -21.22 15.20
N SER A 189 -7.29 -20.29 15.34
CA SER A 189 -8.22 -20.22 16.47
C SER A 189 -9.63 -20.75 16.19
N CYS A 190 -10.04 -20.89 14.92
CA CYS A 190 -11.41 -21.23 14.55
C CYS A 190 -11.82 -22.69 14.80
N GLY A 191 -10.86 -23.58 15.07
CA GLY A 191 -11.12 -25.00 15.39
C GLY A 191 -11.58 -25.86 14.21
N MET A 192 -11.59 -25.31 12.97
CA MET A 192 -11.94 -26.05 11.75
C MET A 192 -10.75 -26.08 10.78
N PRO A 193 -10.66 -27.09 9.88
CA PRO A 193 -9.69 -27.06 8.80
C PRO A 193 -10.01 -25.95 7.80
N VAL A 194 -8.99 -25.15 7.43
CA VAL A 194 -9.12 -24.01 6.55
C VAL A 194 -8.17 -24.13 5.37
N ALA A 195 -8.73 -24.21 4.17
CA ALA A 195 -8.01 -24.10 2.90
C ALA A 195 -7.60 -22.64 2.65
N TRP A 196 -6.43 -22.43 2.03
CA TRP A 196 -5.90 -21.09 1.74
C TRP A 196 -5.54 -20.94 0.28
N VAL A 197 -5.93 -19.82 -0.33
CA VAL A 197 -5.53 -19.42 -1.68
C VAL A 197 -5.00 -18.00 -1.65
N ALA A 198 -3.71 -17.82 -1.98
CA ALA A 198 -3.12 -16.51 -2.24
C ALA A 198 -3.21 -16.21 -3.74
N LEU A 199 -4.18 -15.37 -4.13
CA LEU A 199 -4.45 -15.02 -5.52
C LEU A 199 -3.44 -14.01 -6.08
N ASP A 200 -3.17 -14.12 -7.38
CA ASP A 200 -2.40 -13.14 -8.16
C ASP A 200 -3.06 -12.87 -9.53
N ALA A 201 -2.47 -11.97 -10.33
CA ALA A 201 -3.00 -11.61 -11.64
C ALA A 201 -3.12 -12.79 -12.63
N ASN A 202 -2.35 -13.87 -12.44
CA ASN A 202 -2.45 -15.04 -13.30
C ASN A 202 -3.70 -15.88 -13.00
N ASP A 203 -4.28 -15.75 -11.81
CA ASP A 203 -5.52 -16.44 -11.44
C ASP A 203 -6.77 -15.77 -12.03
N ASN A 204 -6.61 -14.70 -12.81
CA ASN A 204 -7.70 -14.03 -13.53
C ASN A 204 -8.19 -14.83 -14.76
N HIS A 205 -7.87 -16.11 -14.82
CA HIS A 205 -8.38 -17.08 -15.79
C HIS A 205 -9.28 -18.11 -15.07
N PRO A 206 -10.54 -18.32 -15.47
CA PRO A 206 -11.51 -19.12 -14.73
C PRO A 206 -11.05 -20.53 -14.38
N LEU A 207 -10.47 -21.27 -15.34
CA LEU A 207 -9.96 -22.62 -15.07
C LEU A 207 -8.81 -22.62 -14.05
N ARG A 208 -7.92 -21.64 -14.14
CA ARG A 208 -6.80 -21.54 -13.20
C ARG A 208 -7.28 -21.19 -11.80
N PHE A 209 -8.20 -20.22 -11.69
CA PHE A 209 -8.84 -19.85 -10.42
C PHE A 209 -9.43 -21.07 -9.71
N TRP A 210 -10.33 -21.78 -10.39
CA TRP A 210 -10.99 -22.94 -9.81
C TRP A 210 -10.04 -24.11 -9.56
N SER A 211 -9.04 -24.34 -10.43
CA SER A 211 -8.00 -25.36 -10.18
C SER A 211 -7.20 -25.05 -8.90
N THR A 212 -6.86 -23.77 -8.66
CA THR A 212 -6.16 -23.36 -7.43
C THR A 212 -7.06 -23.51 -6.20
N VAL A 213 -8.35 -23.17 -6.31
CA VAL A 213 -9.34 -23.36 -5.23
C VAL A 213 -9.49 -24.84 -4.89
N VAL A 214 -9.63 -25.71 -5.89
CA VAL A 214 -9.72 -27.16 -5.66
C VAL A 214 -8.47 -27.71 -4.99
N ALA A 215 -7.30 -27.35 -5.49
CA ALA A 215 -6.04 -27.79 -4.88
C ALA A 215 -5.88 -27.31 -3.44
N ALA A 216 -6.35 -26.10 -3.10
CA ALA A 216 -6.40 -25.64 -1.73
C ALA A 216 -7.36 -26.48 -0.87
N LEU A 217 -8.55 -26.77 -1.36
CA LEU A 217 -9.52 -27.61 -0.65
C LEU A 217 -9.03 -29.05 -0.49
N GLN A 218 -8.25 -29.57 -1.44
CA GLN A 218 -7.61 -30.89 -1.33
C GLN A 218 -6.55 -30.96 -0.22
N THR A 219 -6.03 -29.83 0.28
CA THR A 219 -5.18 -29.82 1.48
C THR A 219 -5.97 -30.15 2.75
N VAL A 220 -7.29 -29.93 2.73
CA VAL A 220 -8.21 -30.28 3.83
C VAL A 220 -8.73 -31.71 3.67
N ASP A 221 -9.22 -32.06 2.51
CA ASP A 221 -9.65 -33.42 2.18
C ASP A 221 -9.27 -33.77 0.73
N PRO A 222 -8.40 -34.77 0.52
CA PRO A 222 -7.95 -35.17 -0.82
C PRO A 222 -9.08 -35.62 -1.76
N GLY A 223 -10.24 -36.03 -1.23
CA GLY A 223 -11.41 -36.45 -2.03
C GLY A 223 -12.18 -35.31 -2.68
N LEU A 224 -11.96 -34.07 -2.22
CA LEU A 224 -12.63 -32.90 -2.80
C LEU A 224 -12.18 -32.67 -4.24
N GLY A 225 -13.14 -32.58 -5.14
CA GLY A 225 -12.89 -32.28 -6.56
C GLY A 225 -12.38 -33.44 -7.43
N GLN A 226 -12.07 -34.62 -6.88
CA GLN A 226 -11.50 -35.73 -7.65
C GLN A 226 -12.40 -36.19 -8.81
N SER A 227 -13.71 -36.19 -8.64
CA SER A 227 -14.66 -36.73 -9.61
C SER A 227 -14.79 -35.86 -10.89
N TRP A 228 -14.38 -34.60 -10.85
CA TRP A 228 -14.59 -33.65 -11.96
C TRP A 228 -13.33 -32.85 -12.37
N VAL A 229 -12.19 -33.07 -11.73
CA VAL A 229 -10.89 -32.54 -12.22
C VAL A 229 -10.64 -32.89 -13.69
N PRO A 230 -11.01 -34.08 -14.21
CA PRO A 230 -10.94 -34.36 -15.65
C PRO A 230 -11.85 -33.47 -16.51
N GLN A 231 -12.97 -32.98 -15.95
CA GLN A 231 -13.91 -32.09 -16.64
C GLN A 231 -13.41 -30.63 -16.72
N LEU A 232 -12.53 -30.20 -15.82
CA LEU A 232 -11.80 -28.94 -15.91
C LEU A 232 -10.97 -28.82 -17.20
N ARG A 233 -10.66 -29.96 -17.83
CA ARG A 233 -9.90 -30.03 -19.08
C ARG A 233 -10.76 -29.74 -20.34
N ALA A 234 -12.08 -29.74 -20.21
CA ALA A 234 -13.00 -29.41 -21.29
C ALA A 234 -13.45 -27.95 -21.19
N SER A 235 -12.80 -27.06 -21.92
CA SER A 235 -13.02 -25.61 -21.90
C SER A 235 -14.37 -25.23 -22.48
N SER A 236 -15.47 -25.23 -21.70
CA SER A 236 -16.74 -24.61 -22.08
C SER A 236 -17.31 -23.79 -20.91
N PRO A 237 -18.03 -22.67 -21.16
CA PRO A 237 -18.68 -21.89 -20.11
C PRO A 237 -19.65 -22.71 -19.24
N SER A 238 -20.31 -23.72 -19.81
CA SER A 238 -21.15 -24.66 -19.08
C SER A 238 -20.35 -25.55 -18.11
N ALA A 239 -19.07 -25.77 -18.35
CA ALA A 239 -18.22 -26.55 -17.46
C ALA A 239 -17.99 -25.83 -16.11
N LEU A 240 -17.87 -24.49 -16.08
CA LEU A 240 -17.66 -23.73 -14.85
C LEU A 240 -18.85 -23.83 -13.88
N ALA A 241 -20.07 -23.73 -14.38
CA ALA A 241 -21.26 -23.89 -13.56
C ALA A 241 -21.34 -25.31 -12.96
N MET A 242 -21.02 -26.34 -13.75
CA MET A 242 -20.97 -27.72 -13.27
C MET A 242 -19.88 -27.93 -12.21
N ILE A 243 -18.72 -27.29 -12.35
CA ILE A 243 -17.63 -27.34 -11.37
C ILE A 243 -18.12 -26.82 -10.03
N VAL A 244 -18.75 -25.65 -10.00
CA VAL A 244 -19.27 -25.04 -8.78
C VAL A 244 -20.31 -25.94 -8.10
N VAL A 245 -21.27 -26.47 -8.85
CA VAL A 245 -22.30 -27.37 -8.31
C VAL A 245 -21.71 -28.66 -7.76
N ASN A 246 -20.78 -29.28 -8.50
CA ASN A 246 -20.12 -30.50 -8.05
C ASN A 246 -19.28 -30.27 -6.79
N LEU A 247 -18.60 -29.14 -6.70
CA LEU A 247 -17.81 -28.77 -5.54
C LEU A 247 -18.69 -28.53 -4.30
N ILE A 248 -19.83 -27.88 -4.45
CA ILE A 248 -20.84 -27.72 -3.40
C ILE A 248 -21.28 -29.11 -2.88
N ASN A 249 -21.63 -30.02 -3.79
CA ASN A 249 -22.06 -31.38 -3.43
C ASN A 249 -20.94 -32.17 -2.75
N ASP A 250 -19.70 -32.05 -3.21
CA ASP A 250 -18.55 -32.71 -2.60
C ASP A 250 -18.31 -32.20 -1.18
N ILE A 251 -18.41 -30.90 -0.93
CA ILE A 251 -18.26 -30.30 0.41
C ILE A 251 -19.35 -30.84 1.35
N VAL A 252 -20.61 -30.88 0.90
CA VAL A 252 -21.72 -31.46 1.69
C VAL A 252 -21.41 -32.93 2.04
N ARG A 253 -21.00 -33.72 1.03
CA ARG A 253 -20.66 -35.14 1.23
C ARG A 253 -19.54 -35.34 2.26
N VAL A 254 -18.49 -34.53 2.19
CA VAL A 254 -17.34 -34.64 3.10
C VAL A 254 -17.69 -34.17 4.52
N THR A 255 -18.48 -33.11 4.67
CA THR A 255 -18.89 -32.59 5.99
C THR A 255 -19.99 -33.40 6.66
N ASP A 256 -20.73 -34.22 5.92
CA ASP A 256 -21.76 -35.13 6.44
C ASP A 256 -21.26 -36.56 6.62
N ALA A 257 -20.04 -36.87 6.15
CA ALA A 257 -19.45 -38.20 6.29
C ALA A 257 -19.11 -38.50 7.74
N PRO A 258 -19.34 -39.75 8.22
CA PRO A 258 -18.93 -40.19 9.55
C PRO A 258 -17.41 -40.04 9.73
N GLY A 259 -16.97 -39.23 10.71
CA GLY A 259 -15.56 -38.94 10.93
C GLY A 259 -14.96 -37.85 10.06
N GLY A 260 -15.75 -37.25 9.17
CA GLY A 260 -15.36 -36.07 8.39
C GLY A 260 -15.29 -34.77 9.23
N PRO A 261 -14.74 -33.69 8.68
CA PRO A 261 -14.69 -32.40 9.35
C PRO A 261 -16.11 -31.87 9.56
N GLN A 262 -16.39 -31.34 10.75
CA GLN A 262 -17.71 -30.76 11.06
C GLN A 262 -18.02 -29.52 10.23
N SER A 263 -16.98 -28.79 9.79
CA SER A 263 -17.05 -27.62 8.93
C SER A 263 -15.73 -27.42 8.22
N ILE A 264 -15.75 -26.67 7.09
CA ILE A 264 -14.57 -26.36 6.28
C ILE A 264 -14.54 -24.86 6.02
N GLY A 265 -13.37 -24.23 6.18
CA GLY A 265 -13.12 -22.86 5.80
C GLY A 265 -12.34 -22.75 4.48
N LEU A 266 -12.60 -21.69 3.70
CA LEU A 266 -11.79 -21.30 2.55
C LEU A 266 -11.44 -19.82 2.66
N VAL A 267 -10.17 -19.50 2.57
CA VAL A 267 -9.65 -18.13 2.47
C VAL A 267 -9.22 -17.85 1.03
N LEU A 268 -9.78 -16.79 0.44
CA LEU A 268 -9.35 -16.20 -0.82
C LEU A 268 -8.63 -14.88 -0.51
N ASP A 269 -7.30 -14.93 -0.40
CA ASP A 269 -6.49 -13.74 -0.13
C ASP A 269 -6.08 -13.04 -1.42
N ASN A 270 -6.01 -11.70 -1.38
CA ASN A 270 -5.70 -10.85 -2.54
C ASN A 270 -6.71 -10.93 -3.69
N TYR A 271 -7.99 -11.06 -3.41
CA TYR A 271 -9.06 -11.19 -4.41
C TYR A 271 -9.16 -10.01 -5.40
N HIS A 272 -8.60 -8.84 -5.06
CA HIS A 272 -8.55 -7.67 -5.96
C HIS A 272 -7.78 -7.91 -7.28
N HIS A 273 -7.03 -8.99 -7.41
CA HIS A 273 -6.41 -9.41 -8.67
C HIS A 273 -7.40 -10.04 -9.65
N ILE A 274 -8.58 -10.43 -9.18
CA ILE A 274 -9.61 -11.04 -10.00
C ILE A 274 -10.50 -9.94 -10.59
N GLN A 275 -10.52 -9.85 -11.92
CA GLN A 275 -11.32 -8.89 -12.69
C GLN A 275 -12.24 -9.59 -13.70
N ASN A 276 -12.06 -10.90 -13.90
CA ASN A 276 -12.85 -11.67 -14.85
C ASN A 276 -14.28 -11.88 -14.33
N THR A 277 -15.26 -11.41 -15.12
CA THR A 277 -16.69 -11.50 -14.79
C THR A 277 -17.21 -12.93 -14.67
N GLU A 278 -16.64 -13.89 -15.42
CA GLU A 278 -17.04 -15.30 -15.30
C GLU A 278 -16.67 -15.88 -13.94
N ILE A 279 -15.52 -15.48 -13.37
CA ILE A 279 -15.12 -15.87 -12.02
C ILE A 279 -16.08 -15.27 -11.00
N HIS A 280 -16.40 -13.97 -11.12
CA HIS A 280 -17.34 -13.32 -10.22
C HIS A 280 -18.72 -13.96 -10.28
N THR A 281 -19.23 -14.28 -11.48
CA THR A 281 -20.52 -14.94 -11.68
C THR A 281 -20.52 -16.34 -11.06
N SER A 282 -19.48 -17.13 -11.28
CA SER A 282 -19.37 -18.49 -10.72
C SER A 282 -19.23 -18.46 -9.19
N LEU A 283 -18.50 -17.51 -8.64
CA LEU A 283 -18.41 -17.31 -7.19
C LEU A 283 -19.74 -16.81 -6.59
N GLN A 284 -20.47 -15.95 -7.32
CA GLN A 284 -21.81 -15.52 -6.91
C GLN A 284 -22.78 -16.72 -6.84
N THR A 285 -22.75 -17.62 -7.83
CA THR A 285 -23.52 -18.87 -7.81
C THR A 285 -23.16 -19.72 -6.59
N TRP A 286 -21.90 -19.81 -6.24
CA TRP A 286 -21.48 -20.51 -5.01
C TRP A 286 -22.06 -19.86 -3.76
N LEU A 287 -21.99 -18.54 -3.62
CA LEU A 287 -22.53 -17.81 -2.49
C LEU A 287 -24.05 -18.00 -2.31
N GLU A 288 -24.80 -18.12 -3.42
CA GLU A 288 -26.25 -18.34 -3.41
C GLU A 288 -26.64 -19.74 -2.95
N HIS A 289 -25.77 -20.74 -3.17
CA HIS A 289 -26.00 -22.16 -2.87
C HIS A 289 -25.00 -22.73 -1.86
N MET A 290 -24.41 -21.86 -1.05
CA MET A 290 -23.33 -22.23 -0.15
C MET A 290 -23.74 -23.30 0.87
N PRO A 291 -22.91 -24.35 1.07
CA PRO A 291 -23.20 -25.41 2.04
C PRO A 291 -23.29 -24.86 3.50
N PRO A 292 -24.20 -25.38 4.34
CA PRO A 292 -24.41 -24.86 5.70
C PRO A 292 -23.18 -24.91 6.61
N LYS A 293 -22.25 -25.85 6.38
CA LYS A 293 -21.04 -26.08 7.18
C LYS A 293 -19.78 -25.54 6.49
N PHE A 294 -19.95 -24.61 5.55
CA PHE A 294 -18.85 -24.00 4.82
C PHE A 294 -18.70 -22.52 5.15
N TYR A 295 -17.46 -22.08 5.33
CA TYR A 295 -17.10 -20.70 5.65
C TYR A 295 -16.20 -20.13 4.57
N LEU A 296 -16.60 -19.03 3.94
CA LEU A 296 -15.81 -18.34 2.92
C LEU A 296 -15.33 -17.00 3.46
N VAL A 297 -14.04 -16.79 3.42
CA VAL A 297 -13.43 -15.51 3.79
C VAL A 297 -12.68 -14.95 2.59
N VAL A 298 -13.04 -13.73 2.17
CA VAL A 298 -12.45 -13.03 1.03
C VAL A 298 -11.73 -11.79 1.52
N ALA A 299 -10.41 -11.74 1.33
CA ALA A 299 -9.61 -10.56 1.61
C ALA A 299 -9.24 -9.85 0.31
N SER A 300 -9.47 -8.54 0.28
CA SER A 300 -9.30 -7.71 -0.91
C SER A 300 -8.79 -6.32 -0.54
N HIS A 301 -8.16 -5.61 -1.49
CA HIS A 301 -7.92 -4.18 -1.33
C HIS A 301 -9.17 -3.37 -1.72
N THR A 302 -9.92 -3.86 -2.68
CA THR A 302 -11.13 -3.23 -3.19
C THR A 302 -12.34 -4.10 -2.89
N LYS A 303 -13.51 -3.49 -2.87
CA LYS A 303 -14.76 -4.21 -2.67
C LYS A 303 -15.01 -5.13 -3.88
N PRO A 304 -15.16 -6.45 -3.66
CA PRO A 304 -15.46 -7.38 -4.75
C PRO A 304 -16.82 -7.03 -5.41
N PRO A 305 -16.95 -7.16 -6.74
CA PRO A 305 -18.20 -6.92 -7.45
C PRO A 305 -19.17 -8.11 -7.29
N LEU A 306 -19.53 -8.42 -6.03
CA LEU A 306 -20.43 -9.50 -5.64
C LEU A 306 -21.69 -8.92 -4.98
N ALA A 307 -22.85 -9.52 -5.29
CA ALA A 307 -24.14 -9.08 -4.76
C ALA A 307 -24.36 -9.54 -3.31
N LEU A 308 -23.81 -8.80 -2.35
CA LEU A 308 -23.82 -9.17 -0.92
C LEU A 308 -25.05 -8.71 -0.16
N GLY A 309 -25.89 -7.87 -0.74
CA GLY A 309 -27.06 -7.27 -0.06
C GLY A 309 -28.00 -8.30 0.54
N TYR A 310 -28.30 -9.37 -0.19
CA TYR A 310 -29.14 -10.46 0.27
C TYR A 310 -28.50 -11.25 1.43
N LEU A 311 -27.22 -11.55 1.35
CA LEU A 311 -26.50 -12.29 2.39
C LEU A 311 -26.42 -11.47 3.68
N ARG A 312 -26.21 -10.15 3.57
CA ARG A 312 -26.25 -9.23 4.72
C ARG A 312 -27.63 -9.18 5.38
N ALA A 313 -28.69 -9.08 4.56
CA ALA A 313 -30.05 -9.06 5.07
C ALA A 313 -30.42 -10.34 5.83
N LYS A 314 -29.80 -11.47 5.47
CA LYS A 314 -29.95 -12.75 6.18
C LYS A 314 -29.00 -12.93 7.37
N GLY A 315 -28.11 -11.98 7.66
CA GLY A 315 -27.09 -12.13 8.69
C GLY A 315 -25.99 -13.16 8.34
N MET A 316 -25.90 -13.58 7.07
CA MET A 316 -24.93 -14.58 6.59
C MET A 316 -23.61 -13.96 6.16
N ALA A 317 -23.51 -12.64 6.00
CA ALA A 317 -22.30 -11.95 5.59
C ALA A 317 -21.90 -10.86 6.58
N VAL A 318 -20.59 -10.83 6.89
CA VAL A 318 -19.92 -9.80 7.69
C VAL A 318 -18.87 -9.09 6.83
N GLU A 319 -18.75 -7.78 7.00
CA GLU A 319 -17.70 -6.97 6.40
C GLU A 319 -16.82 -6.37 7.50
N LEU A 320 -15.51 -6.45 7.29
CA LEU A 320 -14.48 -5.79 8.08
C LEU A 320 -13.78 -4.75 7.20
N GLY A 321 -13.80 -3.50 7.62
CA GLY A 321 -13.21 -2.37 6.91
C GLY A 321 -11.91 -1.86 7.54
N VAL A 322 -11.48 -0.68 7.06
CA VAL A 322 -10.28 0.01 7.54
C VAL A 322 -10.37 0.30 9.04
N ASP A 323 -11.52 0.81 9.49
CA ASP A 323 -11.73 1.19 10.90
C ASP A 323 -11.70 0.01 11.85
N ASP A 324 -12.09 -1.19 11.37
CA ASP A 324 -11.99 -2.43 12.14
C ASP A 324 -10.54 -2.91 12.26
N LEU A 325 -9.73 -2.76 11.19
CA LEU A 325 -8.37 -3.30 11.13
C LEU A 325 -7.29 -2.32 11.60
N ARG A 326 -7.57 -1.03 11.72
CA ARG A 326 -6.64 -0.09 12.35
C ARG A 326 -6.26 -0.58 13.75
N PHE A 327 -5.00 -0.46 14.12
CA PHE A 327 -4.61 -0.67 15.51
C PHE A 327 -5.21 0.40 16.40
N THR A 328 -5.79 -0.03 17.51
CA THR A 328 -6.12 0.88 18.61
C THR A 328 -4.83 1.45 19.21
N LEU A 329 -4.96 2.50 20.03
CA LEU A 329 -3.80 3.05 20.73
C LEU A 329 -3.12 1.99 21.62
N GLU A 330 -3.91 1.14 22.27
CA GLU A 330 -3.42 0.06 23.14
C GLU A 330 -2.69 -1.02 22.34
N GLU A 331 -3.26 -1.46 21.23
CA GLU A 331 -2.65 -2.46 20.34
C GLU A 331 -1.33 -1.96 19.75
N GLY A 332 -1.29 -0.70 19.28
CA GLY A 332 -0.09 -0.10 18.71
C GLY A 332 1.03 0.08 19.74
N VAL A 333 0.69 0.54 20.95
CA VAL A 333 1.66 0.62 22.06
C VAL A 333 2.13 -0.77 22.47
N GLY A 334 1.21 -1.75 22.59
CA GLY A 334 1.54 -3.14 22.90
C GLY A 334 2.50 -3.76 21.88
N TYR A 335 2.27 -3.48 20.58
CA TYR A 335 3.19 -3.91 19.51
C TYR A 335 4.60 -3.32 19.69
N LEU A 336 4.68 -2.00 19.91
CA LEU A 336 5.96 -1.32 20.11
C LEU A 336 6.70 -1.83 21.38
N GLN A 337 5.97 -2.10 22.47
CA GLN A 337 6.55 -2.63 23.71
C GLN A 337 7.12 -4.05 23.53
N GLN A 338 6.49 -4.91 22.75
CA GLN A 338 6.97 -6.25 22.45
C GLN A 338 8.20 -6.23 21.52
N HIS A 339 8.33 -5.18 20.70
CA HIS A 339 9.45 -5.05 19.77
C HIS A 339 10.73 -4.59 20.51
N PRO A 340 11.94 -5.06 20.12
CA PRO A 340 13.20 -4.63 20.75
C PRO A 340 13.38 -3.12 20.83
N ALA A 341 12.89 -2.38 19.84
CA ALA A 341 12.91 -0.92 19.80
C ALA A 341 12.17 -0.27 20.98
N GLY A 342 11.11 -0.91 21.48
CA GLY A 342 10.29 -0.39 22.56
C GLY A 342 11.02 -0.28 23.91
N LYS A 343 12.11 -1.03 24.09
CA LYS A 343 12.94 -0.94 25.31
C LYS A 343 13.56 0.45 25.52
N HIS A 344 13.67 1.24 24.45
CA HIS A 344 14.34 2.55 24.44
C HIS A 344 13.36 3.71 24.22
N LEU A 345 12.06 3.45 24.05
CA LEU A 345 11.04 4.46 23.81
C LEU A 345 10.24 4.77 25.07
N ALA A 346 10.05 6.05 25.35
CA ALA A 346 9.10 6.48 26.38
C ALA A 346 7.65 6.21 25.92
N SER A 347 6.75 5.94 26.87
CA SER A 347 5.34 5.66 26.55
C SER A 347 4.67 6.79 25.76
N ARG A 348 5.03 8.07 26.01
CA ARG A 348 4.53 9.22 25.25
C ARG A 348 4.94 9.16 23.78
N ASP A 349 6.16 8.68 23.49
CA ASP A 349 6.71 8.62 22.13
C ASP A 349 6.05 7.46 21.35
N MET A 350 5.79 6.33 22.02
CA MET A 350 4.98 5.24 21.46
C MET A 350 3.57 5.71 21.09
N LEU A 351 2.89 6.44 21.99
CA LEU A 351 1.59 7.02 21.74
C LEU A 351 1.62 8.01 20.57
N ALA A 352 2.65 8.84 20.48
CA ALA A 352 2.83 9.78 19.38
C ALA A 352 2.99 9.05 18.04
N LEU A 353 3.77 7.95 17.98
CA LEU A 353 3.92 7.13 16.78
C LEU A 353 2.60 6.48 16.36
N VAL A 354 1.85 5.87 17.28
CA VAL A 354 0.56 5.25 16.96
C VAL A 354 -0.44 6.27 16.44
N LYS A 355 -0.51 7.46 17.05
CA LYS A 355 -1.36 8.55 16.57
C LYS A 355 -0.95 9.03 15.18
N ARG A 356 0.37 9.20 14.95
CA ARG A 356 0.92 9.70 13.68
C ARG A 356 0.70 8.71 12.53
N THR A 357 0.77 7.40 12.82
CA THR A 357 0.49 6.35 11.86
C THR A 357 -1.00 6.08 11.67
N GLU A 358 -1.88 6.78 12.40
CA GLU A 358 -3.33 6.54 12.40
C GLU A 358 -3.68 5.05 12.60
N GLY A 359 -2.87 4.30 13.37
CA GLY A 359 -3.02 2.87 13.58
C GLY A 359 -2.70 2.00 12.37
N TRP A 360 -2.07 2.53 11.32
CA TRP A 360 -1.66 1.74 10.17
C TRP A 360 -0.46 0.85 10.52
N ILE A 361 -0.71 -0.46 10.53
CA ILE A 361 0.20 -1.48 11.06
C ILE A 361 1.56 -1.46 10.34
N THR A 362 1.57 -1.36 9.01
CA THR A 362 2.83 -1.35 8.25
C THR A 362 3.72 -0.16 8.61
N ALA A 363 3.16 1.02 8.83
CA ALA A 363 3.95 2.17 9.27
C ALA A 363 4.57 1.94 10.65
N LEU A 364 3.84 1.34 11.58
CA LEU A 364 4.37 0.97 12.91
C LEU A 364 5.48 -0.07 12.82
N VAL A 365 5.32 -1.09 11.95
CA VAL A 365 6.35 -2.10 11.70
C VAL A 365 7.63 -1.44 11.16
N LEU A 366 7.51 -0.58 10.14
CA LEU A 366 8.64 0.13 9.56
C LEU A 366 9.32 1.06 10.56
N ALA A 367 8.53 1.78 11.39
CA ALA A 367 9.05 2.61 12.47
C ALA A 367 9.83 1.80 13.50
N ALA A 368 9.26 0.67 13.94
CA ALA A 368 9.90 -0.21 14.92
C ALA A 368 11.22 -0.81 14.39
N HIS A 369 11.25 -1.22 13.12
CA HIS A 369 12.47 -1.71 12.47
C HIS A 369 13.56 -0.62 12.38
N ALA A 370 13.18 0.61 12.02
CA ALA A 370 14.10 1.73 11.94
C ALA A 370 14.67 2.08 13.33
N LEU A 371 13.81 2.11 14.35
CA LEU A 371 14.20 2.38 15.74
C LEU A 371 15.04 1.28 16.40
N ALA A 372 15.00 0.06 15.86
CA ALA A 372 15.87 -1.03 16.33
C ALA A 372 17.32 -0.88 15.86
N GLN A 373 17.58 -0.03 14.86
CA GLN A 373 18.93 0.29 14.40
C GLN A 373 19.58 1.32 15.34
N PRO A 374 20.92 1.26 15.54
CA PRO A 374 21.63 2.29 16.30
C PRO A 374 21.41 3.68 15.69
N GLY A 375 20.91 4.63 16.46
CA GLY A 375 20.64 5.98 15.97
C GLY A 375 20.07 6.92 17.02
N ASP A 376 19.88 8.17 16.64
CA ASP A 376 19.23 9.18 17.47
C ASP A 376 17.70 9.03 17.39
N HIS A 377 17.13 8.41 18.41
CA HIS A 377 15.70 8.18 18.53
C HIS A 377 14.88 9.48 18.61
N ALA A 378 15.41 10.53 19.24
CA ALA A 378 14.73 11.82 19.32
C ALA A 378 14.59 12.44 17.93
N ARG A 379 15.67 12.46 17.16
CA ARG A 379 15.67 12.94 15.78
C ARG A 379 14.74 12.09 14.89
N PHE A 380 14.72 10.76 15.09
CA PHE A 380 13.79 9.89 14.36
C PHE A 380 12.34 10.29 14.64
N MET A 381 11.98 10.50 15.91
CA MET A 381 10.61 10.90 16.29
C MET A 381 10.17 12.22 15.63
N GLU A 382 11.09 13.16 15.43
CA GLU A 382 10.82 14.42 14.73
C GLU A 382 10.67 14.24 13.21
N THR A 383 11.47 13.34 12.61
CA THR A 383 11.59 13.19 11.15
C THR A 383 10.75 12.05 10.57
N PHE A 384 10.15 11.18 11.39
CA PHE A 384 9.32 10.08 10.91
C PHE A 384 7.96 10.59 10.42
N THR A 385 7.91 10.93 9.15
CA THR A 385 6.75 11.44 8.41
C THR A 385 6.51 10.55 7.18
N GLY A 386 5.47 10.82 6.42
CA GLY A 386 5.23 10.16 5.14
C GLY A 386 6.39 10.31 4.14
N SER A 387 7.23 11.34 4.30
CA SER A 387 8.45 11.56 3.52
C SER A 387 9.63 10.67 3.92
N HIS A 388 9.54 9.93 5.04
CA HIS A 388 10.59 9.01 5.47
C HIS A 388 10.87 7.95 4.39
N THR A 389 12.14 7.68 4.09
CA THR A 389 12.57 6.84 2.95
C THR A 389 11.83 5.51 2.87
N LEU A 390 11.69 4.78 3.99
CA LEU A 390 11.03 3.47 4.02
C LEU A 390 9.53 3.56 3.67
N LEU A 391 8.84 4.59 4.16
CA LEU A 391 7.43 4.82 3.85
C LEU A 391 7.25 5.26 2.40
N ARG A 392 8.13 6.14 1.92
CA ARG A 392 8.12 6.60 0.53
C ARG A 392 8.33 5.46 -0.45
N GLU A 393 9.30 4.57 -0.20
CA GLU A 393 9.52 3.37 -1.01
C GLU A 393 8.27 2.47 -1.00
N TYR A 394 7.72 2.21 0.18
CA TYR A 394 6.52 1.38 0.31
C TYR A 394 5.32 1.96 -0.46
N PHE A 395 4.98 3.22 -0.26
CA PHE A 395 3.86 3.86 -0.93
C PHE A 395 4.06 3.96 -2.44
N THR A 396 5.28 4.28 -2.89
CA THR A 396 5.59 4.41 -4.31
C THR A 396 5.43 3.08 -5.03
N GLU A 397 6.01 2.00 -4.50
CA GLU A 397 6.02 0.68 -5.16
C GLU A 397 4.69 -0.06 -5.03
N ASN A 398 4.05 0.02 -3.85
CA ASN A 398 2.88 -0.80 -3.53
C ASN A 398 1.54 -0.10 -3.72
N VAL A 399 1.53 1.24 -3.80
CA VAL A 399 0.30 2.03 -3.92
C VAL A 399 0.31 2.86 -5.20
N LEU A 400 1.23 3.83 -5.34
CA LEU A 400 1.19 4.82 -6.41
C LEU A 400 1.46 4.21 -7.80
N HIS A 401 2.54 3.45 -7.98
CA HIS A 401 2.90 2.87 -9.28
C HIS A 401 1.93 1.79 -9.77
N ARG A 402 1.02 1.33 -8.92
CA ARG A 402 -0.04 0.38 -9.32
C ARG A 402 -1.27 1.08 -9.89
N GLN A 403 -1.33 2.41 -9.80
CA GLN A 403 -2.45 3.19 -10.33
C GLN A 403 -2.21 3.58 -11.79
N PRO A 404 -3.28 3.79 -12.58
CA PRO A 404 -3.18 4.41 -13.90
C PRO A 404 -2.50 5.79 -13.84
N PRO A 405 -1.78 6.22 -14.89
CA PRO A 405 -1.05 7.50 -14.89
C PRO A 405 -1.92 8.72 -14.58
N GLU A 406 -3.18 8.71 -15.04
CA GLU A 406 -4.15 9.78 -14.77
C GLU A 406 -4.48 9.87 -13.28
N VAL A 407 -4.64 8.72 -12.62
CA VAL A 407 -4.89 8.64 -11.18
C VAL A 407 -3.66 9.06 -10.40
N GLN A 408 -2.45 8.64 -10.80
CA GLN A 408 -1.20 9.09 -10.18
C GLN A 408 -1.09 10.63 -10.22
N THR A 409 -1.35 11.23 -11.38
CA THR A 409 -1.33 12.68 -11.55
C THR A 409 -2.39 13.37 -10.66
N PHE A 410 -3.59 12.81 -10.59
CA PHE A 410 -4.65 13.33 -9.73
C PHE A 410 -4.24 13.30 -8.25
N LEU A 411 -3.73 12.17 -7.76
CA LEU A 411 -3.26 12.00 -6.38
C LEU A 411 -2.17 13.01 -6.03
N LEU A 412 -1.16 13.16 -6.89
CA LEU A 412 -0.08 14.12 -6.70
C LEU A 412 -0.60 15.56 -6.65
N ARG A 413 -1.42 15.97 -7.61
CA ARG A 413 -1.90 17.35 -7.69
C ARG A 413 -2.87 17.75 -6.58
N THR A 414 -3.63 16.80 -6.04
CA THR A 414 -4.58 17.05 -4.96
C THR A 414 -4.00 16.81 -3.56
N SER A 415 -2.79 16.28 -3.45
CA SER A 415 -2.10 16.00 -2.19
C SER A 415 -1.87 17.22 -1.28
N ILE A 416 -1.84 18.40 -1.85
CA ILE A 416 -1.70 19.68 -1.14
C ILE A 416 -2.92 20.06 -0.30
N LEU A 417 -4.04 19.36 -0.48
CA LEU A 417 -5.32 19.68 0.16
C LEU A 417 -5.51 18.86 1.43
N LYS A 418 -5.85 19.53 2.52
CA LYS A 418 -6.22 18.86 3.78
C LYS A 418 -7.54 18.11 3.67
N HIS A 419 -8.50 18.70 2.96
CA HIS A 419 -9.80 18.10 2.68
C HIS A 419 -10.08 18.21 1.19
N LEU A 420 -10.62 17.15 0.61
CA LEU A 420 -10.91 17.07 -0.81
C LEU A 420 -12.42 17.11 -1.04
N THR A 421 -12.82 17.88 -2.03
CA THR A 421 -14.20 17.89 -2.57
C THR A 421 -14.12 17.88 -4.09
N GLY A 422 -15.15 17.36 -4.77
CA GLY A 422 -15.18 17.34 -6.24
C GLY A 422 -14.86 18.70 -6.86
N PRO A 423 -15.61 19.77 -6.51
CA PRO A 423 -15.38 21.11 -7.10
C PRO A 423 -13.99 21.69 -6.83
N LEU A 424 -13.41 21.46 -5.65
CA LEU A 424 -12.06 21.92 -5.31
C LEU A 424 -11.01 21.17 -6.14
N CYS A 425 -11.14 19.84 -6.24
CA CYS A 425 -10.24 19.04 -7.05
C CYS A 425 -10.34 19.35 -8.55
N ASP A 426 -11.56 19.59 -9.06
CA ASP A 426 -11.78 20.06 -10.45
C ASP A 426 -11.07 21.40 -10.71
N ALA A 427 -11.15 22.35 -9.78
CA ALA A 427 -10.46 23.64 -9.88
C ALA A 427 -8.92 23.49 -9.90
N LEU A 428 -8.36 22.55 -9.13
CA LEU A 428 -6.91 22.31 -9.10
C LEU A 428 -6.43 21.60 -10.35
N THR A 429 -7.09 20.50 -10.72
CA THR A 429 -6.65 19.65 -11.84
C THR A 429 -6.99 20.26 -13.20
N GLY A 430 -7.99 21.14 -13.26
CA GLY A 430 -8.53 21.69 -14.50
C GLY A 430 -9.40 20.68 -15.27
N GLN A 431 -9.79 19.58 -14.65
CA GLN A 431 -10.61 18.52 -15.23
C GLN A 431 -11.90 18.37 -14.43
N ALA A 432 -13.02 18.12 -15.10
CA ALA A 432 -14.29 17.82 -14.44
C ALA A 432 -14.37 16.33 -14.08
N GLY A 433 -15.19 16.01 -13.06
CA GLY A 433 -15.47 14.62 -12.69
C GLY A 433 -14.72 14.12 -11.46
N SER A 434 -13.98 14.98 -10.76
CA SER A 434 -13.25 14.60 -9.53
C SER A 434 -14.16 14.03 -8.44
N ALA A 435 -15.44 14.42 -8.39
CA ALA A 435 -16.37 13.86 -7.39
C ALA A 435 -16.57 12.35 -7.58
N ALA A 436 -16.75 11.89 -8.83
CA ALA A 436 -16.87 10.47 -9.15
C ALA A 436 -15.55 9.73 -8.90
N LEU A 437 -14.43 10.33 -9.28
CA LEU A 437 -13.10 9.74 -9.05
C LEU A 437 -12.80 9.60 -7.56
N LEU A 438 -13.08 10.61 -6.73
CA LEU A 438 -12.90 10.53 -5.26
C LEU A 438 -13.75 9.42 -4.66
N ALA A 439 -15.01 9.27 -5.10
CA ALA A 439 -15.86 8.17 -4.64
C ALA A 439 -15.27 6.81 -5.03
N GLN A 440 -14.82 6.66 -6.27
CA GLN A 440 -14.18 5.43 -6.77
C GLN A 440 -12.89 5.10 -6.00
N LEU A 441 -12.03 6.09 -5.75
CA LEU A 441 -10.78 5.90 -5.00
C LEU A 441 -11.04 5.52 -3.54
N CYS A 442 -12.08 6.09 -2.93
CA CYS A 442 -12.51 5.74 -1.58
C CYS A 442 -13.05 4.30 -1.53
N GLU A 443 -13.88 3.89 -2.49
CA GLU A 443 -14.37 2.51 -2.61
C GLU A 443 -13.23 1.52 -2.89
N ALA A 444 -12.21 1.96 -3.62
CA ALA A 444 -10.98 1.21 -3.84
C ALA A 444 -10.05 1.18 -2.61
N SER A 445 -10.44 1.79 -1.50
CA SER A 445 -9.64 1.86 -0.26
C SER A 445 -8.22 2.38 -0.49
N LEU A 446 -8.06 3.42 -1.32
CA LEU A 446 -6.74 3.93 -1.70
C LEU A 446 -6.23 5.00 -0.73
N PHE A 447 -6.11 4.67 0.56
CA PHE A 447 -5.68 5.62 1.61
C PHE A 447 -6.46 6.93 1.61
N LEU A 448 -7.75 6.86 1.26
CA LEU A 448 -8.68 7.96 1.19
C LEU A 448 -9.92 7.64 2.04
N ASP A 449 -10.12 8.41 3.10
CA ASP A 449 -11.24 8.28 4.02
C ASP A 449 -12.37 9.24 3.62
N ARG A 450 -13.63 8.77 3.71
CA ARG A 450 -14.81 9.64 3.61
C ARG A 450 -15.04 10.30 4.96
N LEU A 451 -15.29 11.61 4.95
CA LEU A 451 -15.64 12.34 6.15
C LEU A 451 -17.17 12.31 6.42
N GLU A 452 -17.58 12.67 7.63
CA GLU A 452 -19.01 12.72 8.01
C GLU A 452 -19.84 13.61 7.07
N ARG A 453 -19.25 14.69 6.57
CA ARG A 453 -19.88 15.59 5.60
C ARG A 453 -19.91 14.95 4.22
N PRO A 454 -21.09 14.73 3.60
CA PRO A 454 -21.19 14.10 2.29
C PRO A 454 -20.36 14.81 1.21
N GLY A 455 -19.63 14.04 0.42
CA GLY A 455 -18.77 14.56 -0.66
C GLY A 455 -17.44 15.14 -0.21
N TRP A 456 -17.10 15.01 1.08
CA TRP A 456 -15.82 15.40 1.64
C TRP A 456 -14.96 14.17 1.92
N TYR A 457 -13.67 14.27 1.58
CA TYR A 457 -12.70 13.20 1.73
C TYR A 457 -11.41 13.74 2.33
N ARG A 458 -10.58 12.84 2.87
CA ARG A 458 -9.25 13.14 3.42
C ARG A 458 -8.32 11.99 3.06
N TYR A 459 -7.12 12.30 2.59
CA TYR A 459 -6.06 11.30 2.52
C TYR A 459 -5.59 10.91 3.93
N HIS A 460 -5.14 9.66 4.07
CA HIS A 460 -4.34 9.25 5.23
C HIS A 460 -3.11 10.17 5.34
N GLU A 461 -2.81 10.67 6.53
CA GLU A 461 -1.83 11.75 6.73
C GLU A 461 -0.47 11.45 6.10
N MET A 462 0.12 10.28 6.41
CA MET A 462 1.42 9.88 5.86
C MET A 462 1.42 9.70 4.33
N PHE A 463 0.29 9.27 3.76
CA PHE A 463 0.17 9.15 2.31
C PHE A 463 0.12 10.53 1.63
N ALA A 464 -0.64 11.47 2.20
CA ALA A 464 -0.69 12.86 1.74
C ALA A 464 0.68 13.53 1.81
N GLU A 465 1.39 13.38 2.93
CA GLU A 465 2.75 13.92 3.12
C GLU A 465 3.72 13.39 2.07
N MET A 466 3.71 12.07 1.81
CA MET A 466 4.57 11.45 0.79
C MET A 466 4.29 12.02 -0.60
N LEU A 467 3.01 12.06 -1.00
CA LEU A 467 2.61 12.60 -2.30
C LEU A 467 2.99 14.09 -2.44
N CYS A 468 2.78 14.87 -1.38
CA CYS A 468 3.09 16.30 -1.34
C CYS A 468 4.59 16.57 -1.50
N VAL A 469 5.44 15.81 -0.80
CA VAL A 469 6.90 15.91 -0.94
C VAL A 469 7.34 15.48 -2.33
N GLN A 470 6.79 14.38 -2.86
CA GLN A 470 7.10 13.91 -4.21
C GLN A 470 6.73 14.96 -5.28
N LEU A 471 5.56 15.59 -5.17
CA LEU A 471 5.16 16.68 -6.05
C LEU A 471 6.11 17.88 -5.95
N GLN A 472 6.48 18.26 -4.73
CA GLN A 472 7.39 19.40 -4.49
C GLN A 472 8.79 19.14 -5.05
N GLU A 473 9.29 17.90 -4.96
CA GLU A 473 10.61 17.51 -5.49
C GLU A 473 10.61 17.41 -7.02
N GLN A 474 9.58 16.82 -7.59
CA GLN A 474 9.50 16.56 -9.04
C GLN A 474 9.03 17.78 -9.84
N GLU A 475 8.05 18.52 -9.32
CA GLU A 475 7.37 19.62 -10.01
C GLU A 475 7.24 20.87 -9.12
N PRO A 476 8.34 21.52 -8.67
CA PRO A 476 8.30 22.62 -7.70
C PRO A 476 7.56 23.86 -8.20
N ILE A 477 7.48 24.08 -9.52
CA ILE A 477 6.74 25.18 -10.12
C ILE A 477 5.24 24.88 -10.07
N GLU A 478 4.83 23.66 -10.45
CA GLU A 478 3.44 23.22 -10.40
C GLU A 478 2.92 23.17 -8.97
N PHE A 479 3.74 22.70 -8.00
CA PHE A 479 3.42 22.74 -6.59
C PHE A 479 2.97 24.13 -6.13
N ARG A 480 3.74 25.18 -6.44
CA ARG A 480 3.37 26.56 -6.11
C ARG A 480 2.12 27.03 -6.87
N HIS A 481 2.00 26.66 -8.14
CA HIS A 481 0.83 26.99 -8.96
C HIS A 481 -0.46 26.38 -8.39
N LEU A 482 -0.42 25.12 -7.99
CA LEU A 482 -1.55 24.43 -7.36
C LEU A 482 -1.97 25.08 -6.04
N HIS A 483 -1.01 25.42 -5.18
CA HIS A 483 -1.31 26.18 -3.96
C HIS A 483 -1.97 27.54 -4.26
N ARG A 484 -1.52 28.25 -5.28
CA ARG A 484 -2.16 29.50 -5.70
C ARG A 484 -3.58 29.30 -6.24
N LYS A 485 -3.83 28.23 -6.99
CA LYS A 485 -5.18 27.85 -7.44
C LYS A 485 -6.08 27.54 -6.25
N ALA A 486 -5.62 26.72 -5.32
CA ALA A 486 -6.35 26.39 -4.11
C ALA A 486 -6.70 27.64 -3.29
N ALA A 487 -5.74 28.55 -3.09
CA ALA A 487 -5.96 29.80 -2.39
C ALA A 487 -7.06 30.65 -3.01
N LYS A 488 -7.04 30.80 -4.35
CA LYS A 488 -8.09 31.53 -5.08
C LYS A 488 -9.45 30.89 -4.91
N TRP A 489 -9.52 29.56 -4.97
CA TRP A 489 -10.75 28.82 -4.80
C TRP A 489 -11.31 29.00 -3.38
N TYR A 490 -10.48 28.84 -2.33
CA TYR A 490 -10.90 29.03 -0.94
C TYR A 490 -11.34 30.45 -0.65
N ARG A 491 -10.66 31.47 -1.21
CA ARG A 491 -11.09 32.87 -1.12
C ARG A 491 -12.46 33.10 -1.72
N ALA A 492 -12.73 32.51 -2.89
CA ALA A 492 -14.05 32.62 -3.55
C ALA A 492 -15.17 31.88 -2.79
N HIS A 493 -14.81 30.91 -1.92
CA HIS A 493 -15.78 30.11 -1.14
C HIS A 493 -15.78 30.50 0.36
N ALA A 494 -15.45 31.74 0.66
CA ALA A 494 -15.52 32.32 2.02
C ALA A 494 -14.75 31.51 3.11
N SER A 495 -13.60 30.93 2.71
CA SER A 495 -12.68 30.20 3.60
C SER A 495 -11.31 30.91 3.66
N PRO A 496 -11.24 32.08 4.32
CA PRO A 496 -10.05 32.94 4.26
C PRO A 496 -8.82 32.31 4.94
N ALA A 497 -9.00 31.54 6.01
CA ALA A 497 -7.88 30.92 6.72
C ALA A 497 -7.13 29.90 5.84
N GLU A 498 -7.86 29.06 5.11
CA GLU A 498 -7.31 28.12 4.15
C GLU A 498 -6.70 28.85 2.95
N ALA A 499 -7.34 29.92 2.47
CA ALA A 499 -6.82 30.73 1.39
C ALA A 499 -5.48 31.38 1.76
N ILE A 500 -5.35 31.96 2.94
CA ILE A 500 -4.11 32.55 3.46
C ILE A 500 -3.02 31.48 3.55
N HIS A 501 -3.32 30.31 4.13
CA HIS A 501 -2.39 29.20 4.23
C HIS A 501 -1.79 28.82 2.86
N HIS A 502 -2.65 28.67 1.85
CA HIS A 502 -2.20 28.31 0.51
C HIS A 502 -1.49 29.48 -0.21
N PHE A 503 -1.86 30.75 0.01
CA PHE A 503 -1.12 31.90 -0.52
C PHE A 503 0.30 31.97 0.07
N LEU A 504 0.48 31.70 1.36
CA LEU A 504 1.79 31.67 2.01
C LEU A 504 2.68 30.56 1.41
N LEU A 505 2.16 29.36 1.24
CA LEU A 505 2.88 28.23 0.66
C LEU A 505 3.23 28.44 -0.81
N SER A 506 2.38 29.15 -1.58
CA SER A 506 2.67 29.53 -2.97
C SER A 506 3.66 30.68 -3.10
N LYS A 507 4.07 31.30 -1.98
CA LYS A 507 4.85 32.53 -1.93
C LYS A 507 4.17 33.72 -2.64
N SER A 508 2.83 33.70 -2.70
CA SER A 508 2.01 34.81 -3.23
C SER A 508 1.80 35.84 -2.12
N TRP A 509 2.91 36.50 -1.73
CA TRP A 509 3.01 37.30 -0.53
C TRP A 509 2.03 38.49 -0.48
N SER A 510 1.85 39.20 -1.61
CA SER A 510 0.93 40.35 -1.69
C SER A 510 -0.52 39.93 -1.51
N GLU A 511 -0.93 38.81 -2.15
CA GLU A 511 -2.30 38.30 -2.02
C GLU A 511 -2.55 37.75 -0.61
N ALA A 512 -1.53 37.14 0.02
CA ALA A 512 -1.61 36.70 1.42
C ALA A 512 -1.75 37.89 2.37
N ALA A 513 -0.90 38.92 2.22
CA ALA A 513 -0.92 40.10 3.06
C ALA A 513 -2.26 40.86 2.98
N ALA A 514 -2.76 41.09 1.76
CA ALA A 514 -4.06 41.72 1.57
C ALA A 514 -5.21 40.96 2.23
N LEU A 515 -5.23 39.62 2.09
CA LEU A 515 -6.29 38.83 2.71
C LEU A 515 -6.14 38.73 4.24
N ILE A 516 -4.92 38.72 4.78
CA ILE A 516 -4.68 38.80 6.23
C ILE A 516 -5.19 40.14 6.76
N GLU A 517 -4.95 41.26 6.05
CA GLU A 517 -5.46 42.58 6.41
C GLU A 517 -6.99 42.60 6.48
N ASP A 518 -7.67 42.03 5.48
CA ASP A 518 -9.13 41.95 5.40
C ASP A 518 -9.75 41.18 6.60
N VAL A 519 -9.09 40.14 7.10
CA VAL A 519 -9.63 39.28 8.19
C VAL A 519 -9.03 39.57 9.55
N ALA A 520 -8.06 40.46 9.66
CA ALA A 520 -7.31 40.69 10.88
C ALA A 520 -8.20 41.07 12.07
N LEU A 521 -9.19 41.93 11.87
CA LEU A 521 -10.13 42.35 12.92
C LEU A 521 -10.94 41.17 13.43
N SER A 522 -11.53 40.37 12.54
CA SER A 522 -12.35 39.21 12.93
C SER A 522 -11.55 38.07 13.59
N GLU A 523 -10.25 37.98 13.33
CA GLU A 523 -9.37 37.01 13.98
C GLU A 523 -8.87 37.52 15.35
N LEU A 524 -8.75 38.83 15.55
CA LEU A 524 -8.46 39.43 16.85
C LEU A 524 -9.62 39.29 17.83
N GLU A 525 -10.87 39.30 17.35
CA GLU A 525 -12.06 39.09 18.19
C GLU A 525 -12.19 37.67 18.74
N LYS A 526 -11.61 36.70 18.07
CA LYS A 526 -11.58 35.30 18.52
C LYS A 526 -10.52 35.11 19.60
N VAL A 527 -10.86 35.55 20.80
CA VAL A 527 -10.00 35.51 22.00
C VAL A 527 -9.65 34.07 22.36
N GLY A 528 -8.38 33.79 22.46
CA GLY A 528 -7.79 32.59 23.03
C GLY A 528 -6.68 32.03 22.17
N GLU A 529 -5.46 32.04 22.73
CA GLU A 529 -4.26 31.30 22.33
C GLU A 529 -3.59 31.72 21.03
N ASP A 530 -2.25 31.74 21.06
CA ASP A 530 -1.27 31.92 19.95
C ASP A 530 -1.93 32.28 18.61
N SER A 531 -2.31 33.52 18.45
CA SER A 531 -3.24 33.94 17.40
C SER A 531 -2.77 33.45 16.07
N ARG A 532 -3.64 32.78 15.31
CA ARG A 532 -3.39 32.39 13.90
C ARG A 532 -2.83 33.54 13.10
N LEU A 533 -3.29 34.74 13.43
CA LEU A 533 -2.83 35.99 12.86
C LEU A 533 -1.31 36.20 13.06
N LEU A 534 -0.80 35.96 14.29
CA LEU A 534 0.64 36.12 14.55
C LEU A 534 1.46 35.08 13.76
N ARG A 535 1.00 33.85 13.66
CA ARG A 535 1.66 32.80 12.86
C ARG A 535 1.68 33.16 11.37
N TRP A 536 0.60 33.71 10.84
CA TRP A 536 0.56 34.18 9.45
C TRP A 536 1.54 35.34 9.22
N LEU A 537 1.54 36.35 10.10
CA LEU A 537 2.44 37.51 10.02
C LEU A 537 3.92 37.10 10.12
N GLN A 538 4.25 36.11 10.93
CA GLN A 538 5.62 35.59 11.05
C GLN A 538 6.13 34.87 9.79
N GLN A 539 5.23 34.36 8.95
CA GLN A 539 5.57 33.70 7.69
C GLN A 539 5.74 34.68 6.53
N LEU A 540 5.25 35.91 6.66
CA LEU A 540 5.43 36.94 5.62
C LEU A 540 6.86 37.51 5.68
N PRO A 541 7.50 37.76 4.51
CA PRO A 541 8.74 38.49 4.45
C PRO A 541 8.58 39.91 5.03
N GLU A 542 9.59 40.38 5.77
CA GLU A 542 9.55 41.69 6.39
C GLU A 542 9.33 42.84 5.39
N THR A 543 9.89 42.70 4.18
CA THR A 543 9.71 43.67 3.07
C THR A 543 8.24 43.79 2.66
N VAL A 544 7.47 42.72 2.74
CA VAL A 544 6.02 42.71 2.41
C VAL A 544 5.24 43.38 3.55
N ILE A 545 5.54 43.07 4.79
CA ILE A 545 4.89 43.69 5.97
C ILE A 545 5.12 45.20 5.94
N GLN A 546 6.33 45.67 5.63
CA GLN A 546 6.64 47.09 5.53
C GLN A 546 5.86 47.84 4.47
N GLN A 547 5.45 47.16 3.39
CA GLN A 547 4.60 47.73 2.34
C GLN A 547 3.12 47.85 2.73
N HIS A 548 2.68 47.05 3.72
CA HIS A 548 1.32 47.01 4.24
C HIS A 548 1.25 47.69 5.62
N LYS A 549 1.05 48.98 5.64
CA LYS A 549 1.03 49.79 6.88
C LYS A 549 0.09 49.24 7.97
N PRO A 550 -1.16 48.79 7.67
CA PRO A 550 -2.05 48.22 8.66
C PRO A 550 -1.47 46.96 9.34
N LEU A 551 -0.85 46.04 8.56
CA LEU A 551 -0.22 44.85 9.13
C LEU A 551 0.99 45.17 10.01
N LEU A 552 1.78 46.18 9.62
CA LEU A 552 2.91 46.66 10.43
C LEU A 552 2.42 47.21 11.76
N GLN A 553 1.34 47.98 11.78
CA GLN A 553 0.71 48.50 13.00
C GLN A 553 0.23 47.35 13.90
N ILE A 554 -0.55 46.43 13.36
CA ILE A 554 -1.08 45.23 14.06
C ILE A 554 0.09 44.44 14.70
N LEU A 555 1.14 44.15 13.94
CA LEU A 555 2.32 43.43 14.43
C LEU A 555 3.02 44.17 15.57
N THR A 556 3.11 45.48 15.46
CA THR A 556 3.72 46.35 16.49
C THR A 556 2.89 46.34 17.77
N ASP A 557 1.56 46.44 17.64
CA ASP A 557 0.65 46.44 18.78
C ASP A 557 0.62 45.08 19.49
N ILE A 558 0.59 43.97 18.74
CA ILE A 558 0.70 42.60 19.31
C ILE A 558 2.03 42.44 20.06
N LYS A 559 3.16 42.95 19.50
CA LYS A 559 4.46 42.88 20.17
C LYS A 559 4.49 43.72 21.45
N ARG A 560 3.88 44.90 21.43
CA ARG A 560 3.75 45.76 22.63
C ARG A 560 2.94 45.09 23.72
N ILE A 561 1.79 44.53 23.38
CA ILE A 561 0.91 43.79 24.30
C ILE A 561 1.68 42.64 24.96
N ARG A 562 2.37 41.82 24.15
CA ARG A 562 3.12 40.67 24.63
C ARG A 562 4.30 41.07 25.56
N ASN A 563 5.00 42.15 25.23
CA ASN A 563 6.08 42.65 26.07
C ASN A 563 5.57 43.25 27.38
N SER A 564 4.42 43.92 27.36
CA SER A 564 3.76 44.43 28.57
C SER A 564 3.37 43.31 29.54
N TRP A 565 2.83 42.20 29.01
CA TRP A 565 2.51 41.02 29.82
C TRP A 565 3.75 40.36 30.45
N ALA A 566 4.86 40.34 29.71
CA ALA A 566 6.14 39.79 30.22
C ALA A 566 6.76 40.68 31.31
N THR A 567 6.48 41.99 31.27
CA THR A 567 7.10 42.97 32.20
C THR A 567 6.18 43.46 33.30
N GLY A 568 4.90 43.06 33.31
CA GLY A 568 3.91 43.49 34.30
C GLY A 568 3.51 44.98 34.23
N ASN A 569 3.90 45.69 33.17
CA ASN A 569 3.62 47.12 33.00
C ASN A 569 2.28 47.36 32.28
N GLN A 570 1.53 48.40 32.69
CA GLN A 570 0.34 48.86 31.96
C GLN A 570 0.72 49.48 30.64
N VAL A 571 0.05 49.05 29.53
CA VAL A 571 0.20 49.68 28.21
C VAL A 571 -0.76 50.87 28.13
N VAL A 572 -0.19 52.07 27.97
CA VAL A 572 -0.97 53.23 27.59
C VAL A 572 -0.90 53.37 26.07
N PHE A 573 -2.04 53.19 25.41
CA PHE A 573 -2.16 53.40 23.97
C PHE A 573 -2.25 54.89 23.66
N GLY A 574 -1.20 55.45 23.07
CA GLY A 574 -1.25 56.79 22.48
C GLY A 574 -1.60 56.64 20.99
N LEU A 575 -2.86 56.61 20.64
CA LEU A 575 -3.30 56.65 19.25
C LEU A 575 -3.54 58.08 18.82
N PRO A 576 -3.14 58.51 17.61
CA PRO A 576 -3.59 59.74 17.03
C PRO A 576 -5.05 59.68 16.63
N PRO A 577 -5.83 60.76 16.76
CA PRO A 577 -7.27 60.74 16.54
C PRO A 577 -7.58 60.67 15.05
N ASN A 578 -7.84 59.46 14.48
CA ASN A 578 -8.43 59.32 13.16
C ASN A 578 -9.53 58.24 13.28
N ARG A 579 -10.75 58.56 12.86
CA ARG A 579 -12.05 57.93 13.23
C ARG A 579 -12.20 56.46 12.93
N ASP A 580 -11.36 55.82 12.10
CA ASP A 580 -11.49 54.39 11.75
C ASP A 580 -10.57 53.47 12.57
N HIS A 581 -9.66 54.01 13.36
CA HIS A 581 -8.75 53.23 14.22
C HIS A 581 -9.15 53.15 15.70
N ASP A 582 -10.15 53.92 16.14
CA ASP A 582 -10.65 53.93 17.52
C ASP A 582 -11.32 52.60 17.89
N THR A 583 -11.93 51.91 16.95
CA THR A 583 -12.51 50.57 17.14
C THR A 583 -11.46 49.50 17.43
N LEU A 584 -10.27 49.56 16.81
CA LEU A 584 -9.21 48.59 17.03
C LEU A 584 -8.57 48.77 18.42
N GLY A 585 -8.36 50.03 18.84
CA GLY A 585 -7.85 50.34 20.19
C GLY A 585 -8.82 49.96 21.31
N GLN A 586 -10.10 50.22 21.13
CA GLN A 586 -11.16 49.83 22.08
C GLN A 586 -11.38 48.32 22.14
N MET A 587 -11.27 47.62 21.02
CA MET A 587 -11.34 46.15 20.96
C MET A 587 -10.13 45.51 21.64
N LEU A 588 -8.92 45.99 21.40
CA LEU A 588 -7.70 45.50 22.03
C LEU A 588 -7.70 45.78 23.55
N ASP A 589 -8.24 46.92 24.00
CA ASP A 589 -8.46 47.21 25.42
C ASP A 589 -9.52 46.28 26.04
N GLY A 590 -10.60 45.97 25.33
CA GLY A 590 -11.63 45.01 25.76
C GLY A 590 -11.08 43.60 25.91
N ILE A 591 -10.25 43.17 24.97
CA ILE A 591 -9.57 41.86 24.99
C ILE A 591 -8.56 41.80 26.18
N LEU A 592 -7.83 42.87 26.41
CA LEU A 592 -6.91 43.00 27.56
C LEU A 592 -7.63 42.93 28.90
N HIS A 593 -8.82 43.54 29.01
CA HIS A 593 -9.64 43.47 30.23
C HIS A 593 -10.15 42.06 30.50
N CYS A 594 -10.74 41.40 29.49
CA CYS A 594 -11.22 40.02 29.62
C CYS A 594 -10.11 39.03 30.04
N HIS A 595 -8.91 39.14 29.47
CA HIS A 595 -7.80 38.27 29.84
C HIS A 595 -7.22 38.57 31.22
N ARG A 596 -7.28 39.82 31.67
CA ARG A 596 -6.85 40.20 33.02
C ARG A 596 -7.77 39.58 34.07
N ASP A 597 -9.08 39.61 33.84
CA ASP A 597 -10.06 39.01 34.74
C ASP A 597 -9.97 37.48 34.76
N SER A 598 -9.79 36.83 33.59
CA SER A 598 -9.60 35.37 33.49
C SER A 598 -8.31 34.88 34.17
N ARG A 599 -7.21 35.64 34.10
CA ARG A 599 -5.93 35.29 34.78
C ARG A 599 -5.98 35.50 36.28
N VAL A 600 -6.71 36.52 36.74
CA VAL A 600 -6.95 36.76 38.18
C VAL A 600 -7.79 35.61 38.76
N ASP A 601 -8.75 35.09 37.99
CA ASP A 601 -9.56 33.94 38.41
C ASP A 601 -8.77 32.61 38.36
N LEU A 602 -7.88 32.41 37.39
CA LEU A 602 -6.98 31.24 37.33
C LEU A 602 -5.96 31.23 38.46
N VAL A 603 -5.33 32.38 38.77
CA VAL A 603 -4.38 32.51 39.89
C VAL A 603 -5.08 32.31 41.22
N LYS A 604 -6.33 32.78 41.39
CA LYS A 604 -7.16 32.49 42.56
C LYS A 604 -7.56 31.03 42.66
N ALA A 605 -7.86 30.37 41.52
CA ALA A 605 -8.18 28.96 41.48
C ALA A 605 -6.96 28.06 41.75
N GLU A 606 -5.76 28.42 41.26
CA GLU A 606 -4.51 27.75 41.61
C GLU A 606 -4.11 27.94 43.07
N ALA A 607 -4.30 29.14 43.63
CA ALA A 607 -4.06 29.39 45.04
C ALA A 607 -5.04 28.59 45.94
N ALA A 608 -6.30 28.57 45.60
CA ALA A 608 -7.30 27.78 46.33
C ALA A 608 -7.09 26.27 46.21
N ALA A 609 -6.63 25.77 45.04
CA ALA A 609 -6.24 24.37 44.85
C ALA A 609 -4.97 24.00 45.63
N SER A 610 -4.01 24.91 45.73
CA SER A 610 -2.79 24.72 46.55
C SER A 610 -3.07 24.70 48.04
N GLU A 611 -3.94 25.63 48.53
CA GLU A 611 -4.39 25.63 49.94
C GLU A 611 -5.22 24.38 50.27
N ALA A 612 -6.05 23.88 49.34
CA ALA A 612 -6.80 22.65 49.55
C ALA A 612 -5.90 21.40 49.55
N TYR A 613 -4.79 21.44 48.83
CA TYR A 613 -3.81 20.34 48.79
C TYR A 613 -2.90 20.34 50.04
N GLU A 614 -2.62 21.51 50.62
CA GLU A 614 -1.87 21.61 51.87
C GLU A 614 -2.73 21.31 53.11
N ALA A 615 -4.05 21.37 52.97
CA ALA A 615 -5.00 21.08 54.06
C ALA A 615 -5.49 19.62 54.08
N ALA A 616 -5.18 18.81 53.03
CA ALA A 616 -5.47 17.38 52.93
C ALA A 616 -4.22 16.54 53.17
#